data_cb0bed1bfad4f0883839f1d035b81b01
#
_entry.id   cb0bed1bfad4f0883839f1d035b81b01
#
_cell.length_a   1.000
_cell.length_b   1.000
_cell.length_c   1.000
_cell.angle_alpha   90.00
_cell.angle_beta   90.00
_cell.angle_gamma   90.00
#
_symmetry.space_group_name_H-M   'P 1'
#
loop_
_entity.id
_entity.type
_entity.pdbx_description
1 polymer ?
#
loop_
_entity_poly.entity_id
_entity_poly.type
_entity_poly.pdbx_seq_one_letter_code
_entity_poly.pdbx_strand_id
1 'polypeptide(L)'
;VHGDFRAANLLCSGRQVAAVLDFEEARIDFPIMELAQSAVMLGTLFRDWGPVPAHVHAWLLDGYESERPLTAAEREWWNVLVLWFSFVLVPPGQDPTGWGPAADGLLARMAE
;
A
#
# COMPACT_ATOMS: atom_id res chain seq x y z
N VAL A 1 -5.92 13.44 -0.25
CA VAL A 1 -5.69 12.01 -0.57
C VAL A 1 -7.01 11.30 -0.80
N HIS A 2 -6.98 10.20 -1.55
CA HIS A 2 -8.16 9.37 -1.84
C HIS A 2 -8.63 8.60 -0.60
N GLY A 3 -7.70 8.04 0.15
CA GLY A 3 -7.96 7.34 1.40
C GLY A 3 -8.22 5.84 1.29
N ASP A 4 -8.53 5.33 0.09
CA ASP A 4 -8.75 3.90 -0.19
C ASP A 4 -8.29 3.53 -1.62
N PHE A 5 -7.09 3.98 -1.97
CA PHE A 5 -6.52 3.77 -3.31
C PHE A 5 -5.94 2.35 -3.41
N ARG A 6 -6.70 1.46 -4.06
CA ARG A 6 -6.35 0.05 -4.25
C ARG A 6 -6.96 -0.49 -5.54
N ALA A 7 -6.51 -1.65 -6.00
CA ALA A 7 -6.95 -2.23 -7.27
C ALA A 7 -8.48 -2.36 -7.39
N ALA A 8 -9.18 -2.67 -6.31
CA ALA A 8 -10.64 -2.77 -6.31
C ALA A 8 -11.36 -1.46 -6.67
N ASN A 9 -10.70 -0.31 -6.47
CA ASN A 9 -11.24 1.03 -6.75
C ASN A 9 -10.68 1.64 -8.04
N LEU A 10 -10.03 0.83 -8.88
CA LEU A 10 -9.49 1.26 -10.17
C LEU A 10 -10.20 0.53 -11.31
N LEU A 11 -10.62 1.28 -12.31
CA LEU A 11 -11.04 0.73 -13.60
C LEU A 11 -9.91 0.88 -14.58
N CYS A 12 -9.53 -0.23 -15.21
CA CYS A 12 -8.47 -0.24 -16.21
C CYS A 12 -9.02 -0.52 -17.60
N SER A 13 -8.43 0.12 -18.60
CA SER A 13 -8.61 -0.18 -20.01
C SER A 13 -7.26 -0.62 -20.57
N GLY A 14 -7.09 -1.93 -20.80
CA GLY A 14 -5.78 -2.49 -21.11
C GLY A 14 -4.80 -2.23 -19.97
N ARG A 15 -3.70 -1.51 -20.27
CA ARG A 15 -2.66 -1.16 -19.28
C ARG A 15 -2.82 0.23 -18.66
N GLN A 16 -3.93 0.89 -18.92
CA GLN A 16 -4.16 2.25 -18.44
C GLN A 16 -5.26 2.26 -17.38
N VAL A 17 -5.08 3.08 -16.35
CA VAL A 17 -6.14 3.40 -15.41
C VAL A 17 -7.10 4.36 -16.10
N ALA A 18 -8.34 3.92 -16.30
CA ALA A 18 -9.38 4.71 -16.95
C ALA A 18 -10.19 5.53 -15.96
N ALA A 19 -10.36 5.04 -14.73
CA ALA A 19 -11.09 5.75 -13.69
C ALA A 19 -10.65 5.31 -12.29
N VAL A 20 -10.79 6.22 -11.34
CA VAL A 20 -10.64 5.97 -9.90
C VAL A 20 -12.02 6.12 -9.27
N LEU A 21 -12.41 5.14 -8.45
CA LEU A 21 -13.73 5.04 -7.84
C LEU A 21 -13.64 5.22 -6.33
N ASP A 22 -14.79 5.43 -5.70
CA ASP A 22 -15.00 5.37 -4.26
C ASP A 22 -14.19 6.40 -3.47
N PHE A 23 -14.63 7.64 -3.50
CA PHE A 23 -14.01 8.78 -2.81
C PHE A 23 -14.57 9.04 -1.41
N GLU A 24 -15.33 8.14 -0.82
CA GLU A 24 -15.97 8.38 0.48
C GLU A 24 -14.97 8.58 1.63
N GLU A 25 -13.76 8.01 1.52
CA GLU A 25 -12.67 8.17 2.48
C GLU A 25 -11.73 9.35 2.16
N ALA A 26 -12.04 10.13 1.11
CA ALA A 26 -11.20 11.25 0.71
C ALA A 26 -11.06 12.30 1.83
N ARG A 27 -9.83 12.70 2.11
CA ARG A 27 -9.48 13.59 3.22
C ARG A 27 -8.20 14.36 2.96
N ILE A 28 -7.95 15.36 3.81
CA ILE A 28 -6.64 16.02 3.86
C ILE A 28 -5.71 15.15 4.71
N ASP A 29 -4.59 14.71 4.14
CA ASP A 29 -3.59 13.88 4.80
C ASP A 29 -2.24 14.03 4.10
N PHE A 30 -1.19 13.51 4.69
CA PHE A 30 0.14 13.49 4.08
C PHE A 30 0.17 12.52 2.90
N PRO A 31 0.72 12.92 1.73
CA PRO A 31 0.79 12.05 0.56
C PRO A 31 1.50 10.71 0.82
N ILE A 32 2.52 10.69 1.67
CA ILE A 32 3.26 9.47 2.00
C ILE A 32 2.40 8.46 2.77
N MET A 33 1.44 8.92 3.57
CA MET A 33 0.48 8.04 4.26
C MET A 33 -0.36 7.28 3.24
N GLU A 34 -0.89 7.97 2.24
CA GLU A 34 -1.66 7.33 1.18
C GLU A 34 -0.81 6.37 0.36
N LEU A 35 0.39 6.79 -0.03
CA LEU A 35 1.27 5.96 -0.85
C LEU A 35 1.61 4.64 -0.14
N ALA A 36 1.97 4.70 1.15
CA ALA A 36 2.28 3.52 1.95
C ALA A 36 1.05 2.62 2.17
N GLN A 37 -0.09 3.20 2.51
CA GLN A 37 -1.34 2.46 2.65
C GLN A 37 -1.73 1.79 1.33
N SER A 38 -1.64 2.53 0.23
CA SER A 38 -1.95 2.02 -1.10
C SER A 38 -1.01 0.89 -1.52
N ALA A 39 0.28 0.98 -1.21
CA ALA A 39 1.23 -0.10 -1.49
C ALA A 39 0.84 -1.40 -0.80
N VAL A 40 0.50 -1.32 0.48
CA VAL A 40 0.12 -2.49 1.29
C VAL A 40 -1.20 -3.08 0.81
N MET A 41 -2.20 -2.24 0.55
CA MET A 41 -3.55 -2.66 0.20
C MET A 41 -3.79 -2.84 -1.29
N LEU A 42 -2.80 -2.61 -2.15
CA LEU A 42 -2.99 -2.50 -3.61
C LEU A 42 -3.73 -3.69 -4.21
N GLY A 43 -3.38 -4.91 -3.80
CA GLY A 43 -3.97 -6.14 -4.31
C GLY A 43 -5.23 -6.59 -3.57
N THR A 44 -5.71 -5.85 -2.57
CA THR A 44 -6.93 -6.25 -1.85
C THR A 44 -8.15 -6.06 -2.74
N LEU A 45 -8.89 -7.15 -2.93
CA LEU A 45 -10.15 -7.21 -3.63
C LEU A 45 -11.27 -7.47 -2.63
N PHE A 46 -12.51 -7.37 -3.08
CA PHE A 46 -13.67 -7.52 -2.20
C PHE A 46 -13.71 -8.85 -1.42
N ARG A 47 -13.12 -9.92 -1.99
CA ARG A 47 -13.13 -11.28 -1.40
C ARG A 47 -11.74 -11.83 -1.10
N ASP A 48 -10.70 -11.21 -1.63
CA ASP A 48 -9.32 -11.68 -1.52
C ASP A 48 -8.51 -10.62 -0.78
N TRP A 49 -8.38 -10.79 0.53
CA TRP A 49 -7.61 -9.92 1.40
C TRP A 49 -6.28 -10.58 1.71
N GLY A 50 -5.23 -10.12 1.06
CA GLY A 50 -3.90 -10.60 1.30
C GLY A 50 -2.84 -9.61 0.82
N PRO A 51 -1.61 -9.75 1.31
CA PRO A 51 -0.53 -8.86 0.94
C PRO A 51 -0.09 -9.10 -0.50
N VAL A 52 0.38 -8.03 -1.14
CA VAL A 52 1.14 -8.15 -2.38
C VAL A 52 2.61 -8.40 -2.06
N PRO A 53 3.38 -9.02 -2.99
CA PRO A 53 4.82 -9.17 -2.82
C PRO A 53 5.53 -7.82 -2.68
N ALA A 54 6.65 -7.80 -1.94
CA ALA A 54 7.40 -6.57 -1.68
C ALA A 54 7.86 -5.82 -2.94
N HIS A 55 8.13 -6.55 -4.05
CA HIS A 55 8.50 -5.90 -5.30
C HIS A 55 7.36 -5.06 -5.91
N VAL A 56 6.10 -5.37 -5.60
CA VAL A 56 4.95 -4.56 -6.02
C VAL A 56 4.93 -3.22 -5.28
N HIS A 57 5.34 -3.20 -4.00
CA HIS A 57 5.52 -1.93 -3.27
C HIS A 57 6.56 -1.04 -3.96
N ALA A 58 7.69 -1.64 -4.38
CA ALA A 58 8.74 -0.91 -5.10
C ALA A 58 8.24 -0.36 -6.44
N TRP A 59 7.50 -1.14 -7.21
CA TRP A 59 6.92 -0.68 -8.48
C TRP A 59 5.95 0.49 -8.30
N LEU A 60 5.11 0.45 -7.27
CA LEU A 60 4.21 1.56 -6.96
C LEU A 60 5.00 2.82 -6.56
N LEU A 61 6.01 2.65 -5.72
CA LEU A 61 6.90 3.74 -5.30
C LEU A 61 7.60 4.38 -6.49
N ASP A 62 8.21 3.57 -7.36
CA ASP A 62 8.91 4.04 -8.56
C ASP A 62 7.98 4.80 -9.50
N GLY A 63 6.77 4.25 -9.71
CA GLY A 63 5.75 4.91 -10.52
C GLY A 63 5.31 6.25 -9.94
N TYR A 64 5.12 6.31 -8.63
CA TYR A 64 4.78 7.56 -7.95
C TYR A 64 5.90 8.60 -8.06
N GLU A 65 7.15 8.18 -7.81
CA GLU A 65 8.32 9.09 -7.87
C GLU A 65 8.61 9.59 -9.29
N SER A 66 8.16 8.89 -10.32
CA SER A 66 8.26 9.37 -11.71
C SER A 66 7.43 10.63 -11.96
N GLU A 67 6.37 10.80 -11.18
CA GLU A 67 5.47 11.97 -11.28
C GLU A 67 5.76 13.02 -10.19
N ARG A 68 6.07 12.55 -8.98
CA ARG A 68 6.34 13.42 -7.83
C ARG A 68 7.45 12.81 -6.97
N PRO A 69 8.65 13.39 -6.96
CA PRO A 69 9.74 12.93 -6.09
C PRO A 69 9.35 13.03 -4.61
N LEU A 70 9.72 12.01 -3.83
CA LEU A 70 9.57 12.07 -2.37
C LEU A 70 10.54 13.09 -1.77
N THR A 71 10.09 13.78 -0.73
CA THR A 71 11.00 14.56 0.13
C THR A 71 11.90 13.63 0.94
N ALA A 72 12.97 14.17 1.54
CA ALA A 72 13.86 13.39 2.41
C ALA A 72 13.08 12.76 3.58
N ALA A 73 12.21 13.53 4.22
CA ALA A 73 11.36 13.03 5.31
C ALA A 73 10.43 11.92 4.85
N GLU A 74 9.80 12.06 3.69
CA GLU A 74 8.92 11.01 3.15
C GLU A 74 9.68 9.71 2.87
N ARG A 75 10.93 9.79 2.39
CA ARG A 75 11.78 8.60 2.19
C ARG A 75 12.10 7.88 3.50
N GLU A 76 12.39 8.64 4.57
CA GLU A 76 12.63 8.07 5.89
C GLU A 76 11.40 7.35 6.45
N TRP A 77 10.22 7.92 6.23
CA TRP A 77 8.97 7.34 6.72
C TRP A 77 8.42 6.18 5.89
N TRP A 78 8.83 6.04 4.64
CA TRP A 78 8.28 5.04 3.72
C TRP A 78 8.25 3.63 4.30
N ASN A 79 9.40 3.09 4.68
CA ASN A 79 9.50 1.72 5.20
C ASN A 79 8.74 1.54 6.52
N VAL A 80 8.79 2.53 7.39
CA VAL A 80 8.08 2.52 8.67
C VAL A 80 6.57 2.46 8.44
N LEU A 81 6.05 3.26 7.52
CA LEU A 81 4.62 3.31 7.23
C LEU A 81 4.13 2.03 6.51
N VAL A 82 4.91 1.51 5.57
CA VAL A 82 4.58 0.23 4.92
C VAL A 82 4.50 -0.90 5.96
N LEU A 83 5.46 -0.94 6.88
CA LEU A 83 5.43 -1.90 7.99
C LEU A 83 4.22 -1.70 8.91
N TRP A 84 3.96 -0.44 9.29
CA TRP A 84 2.81 -0.07 10.13
C TRP A 84 1.48 -0.54 9.52
N PHE A 85 1.22 -0.19 8.26
CA PHE A 85 -0.01 -0.59 7.59
C PHE A 85 -0.11 -2.11 7.43
N SER A 86 1.00 -2.80 7.21
CA SER A 86 1.02 -4.26 7.14
C SER A 86 0.61 -4.89 8.47
N PHE A 87 1.10 -4.38 9.61
CA PHE A 87 0.71 -4.87 10.94
C PHE A 87 -0.75 -4.59 11.29
N VAL A 88 -1.27 -3.44 10.89
CA VAL A 88 -2.68 -3.07 11.14
C VAL A 88 -3.65 -4.09 10.51
N LEU A 89 -3.25 -4.73 9.43
CA LEU A 89 -4.06 -5.71 8.70
C LEU A 89 -3.94 -7.14 9.24
N VAL A 90 -3.00 -7.41 10.16
CA VAL A 90 -2.86 -8.74 10.76
C VAL A 90 -4.08 -9.02 11.63
N PRO A 91 -4.88 -10.07 11.34
CA PRO A 91 -6.04 -10.39 12.14
C PRO A 91 -5.65 -10.97 13.49
N PRO A 92 -6.47 -10.83 14.53
CA PRO A 92 -6.24 -11.51 15.79
C PRO A 92 -6.43 -13.03 15.64
N GLY A 93 -5.57 -13.81 16.30
CA GLY A 93 -5.65 -15.27 16.26
C GLY A 93 -4.99 -15.88 15.03
N GLN A 94 -5.69 -16.80 14.36
CA GLN A 94 -5.18 -17.40 13.13
C GLN A 94 -5.20 -16.41 11.98
N ASP A 95 -4.13 -16.41 11.19
CA ASP A 95 -3.99 -15.51 10.04
C ASP A 95 -4.01 -16.30 8.71
N PRO A 96 -5.19 -16.57 8.15
CA PRO A 96 -5.30 -17.22 6.85
C PRO A 96 -4.94 -16.30 5.67
N THR A 97 -4.78 -15.00 5.92
CA THR A 97 -4.53 -13.98 4.89
C THR A 97 -3.07 -13.86 4.51
N GLY A 98 -2.15 -14.22 5.40
CA GLY A 98 -0.71 -14.08 5.20
C GLY A 98 -0.14 -12.70 5.55
N TRP A 99 -0.91 -11.81 6.15
CA TRP A 99 -0.44 -10.48 6.56
C TRP A 99 0.65 -10.55 7.64
N GLY A 100 0.52 -11.48 8.60
CA GLY A 100 1.53 -11.68 9.64
C GLY A 100 2.90 -12.04 9.06
N PRO A 101 3.05 -13.14 8.31
CA PRO A 101 4.30 -13.49 7.65
C PRO A 101 4.87 -12.39 6.74
N ALA A 102 4.01 -11.64 6.04
CA ALA A 102 4.44 -10.52 5.21
C ALA A 102 5.04 -9.39 6.05
N ALA A 103 4.40 -9.02 7.17
CA ALA A 103 4.89 -8.01 8.09
C ALA A 103 6.22 -8.45 8.75
N ASP A 104 6.34 -9.71 9.15
CA ASP A 104 7.58 -10.26 9.70
C ASP A 104 8.72 -10.20 8.68
N GLY A 105 8.43 -10.52 7.43
CA GLY A 105 9.41 -10.41 6.35
C GLY A 105 9.87 -8.97 6.09
N LEU A 106 8.97 -8.00 6.19
CA LEU A 106 9.32 -6.57 6.11
C LEU A 106 10.21 -6.14 7.28
N LEU A 107 9.84 -6.52 8.49
CA LEU A 107 10.61 -6.21 9.69
C LEU A 107 12.02 -6.80 9.63
N ALA A 108 12.17 -8.04 9.19
CA ALA A 108 13.46 -8.69 9.04
C ALA A 108 14.37 -7.95 8.06
N ARG A 109 13.83 -7.46 6.94
CA ARG A 109 14.60 -6.66 5.97
C ARG A 109 15.02 -5.30 6.52
N MET A 110 14.19 -4.67 7.36
CA MET A 110 14.55 -3.39 7.98
C MET A 110 15.64 -3.54 9.05
N ALA A 111 15.81 -4.74 9.63
CA ALA A 111 16.83 -5.03 10.63
C ALA A 111 18.22 -5.32 9.99
N GLU A 112 18.28 -5.52 8.69
CA GLU A 112 19.53 -5.69 7.94
C GLU A 112 20.24 -4.34 7.73
#